data_bd1b40b1a19b9623217e234fd4f4c838
#
_entry.id   bd1b40b1a19b9623217e234fd4f4c838
#
_cell.length_a   1.000
_cell.length_b   1.000
_cell.length_c   1.000
_cell.angle_alpha   90.00
_cell.angle_beta   90.00
_cell.angle_gamma   90.00
#
_symmetry.space_group_name_H-M   'P 1'
#
loop_
_entity.id
_entity.type
_entity.pdbx_description
1 polymer ?
#
loop_
_entity_poly.entity_id
_entity_poly.type
_entity_poly.pdbx_seq_one_letter_code
_entity_poly.pdbx_strand_id
1 'polypeptide(L)'
;MPVVAIVIGGLGVGAAKTTDAIMKLPPAVTLAFTPYGADPAKLAERARAQRHEILLQVPMEPFDYPDNDPGPQTLLTTLTPEQNIDRLYWHLSRFQGYAGIANFMGARFTATDAVMQPIIREAAKRGLGYLDDGSISRSAAPSLTAAQAMPFAKADFTIDAVPTSAE
;
A
#
# COMPACT_ATOMS: atom_id res chain seq x y z
N MET A 1 -11.43 -25.43 -2.69
CA MET A 1 -12.12 -24.63 -1.64
C MET A 1 -11.93 -23.16 -1.96
N PRO A 2 -12.98 -22.33 -1.91
CA PRO A 2 -12.81 -20.89 -2.07
C PRO A 2 -11.94 -20.34 -0.92
N VAL A 3 -11.00 -19.46 -1.26
CA VAL A 3 -10.09 -18.82 -0.31
C VAL A 3 -10.38 -17.33 -0.31
N VAL A 4 -10.51 -16.74 0.87
CA VAL A 4 -10.68 -15.30 1.06
C VAL A 4 -9.41 -14.76 1.73
N ALA A 5 -8.79 -13.76 1.11
CA ALA A 5 -7.69 -13.01 1.70
C ALA A 5 -8.22 -11.67 2.25
N ILE A 6 -7.85 -11.35 3.47
CA ILE A 6 -8.25 -10.10 4.13
C ILE A 6 -7.03 -9.25 4.36
N VAL A 7 -7.10 -7.97 3.96
CA VAL A 7 -6.07 -6.97 4.18
C VAL A 7 -6.66 -5.80 4.95
N ILE A 8 -6.03 -5.40 6.04
CA ILE A 8 -6.38 -4.21 6.83
C ILE A 8 -5.34 -3.14 6.57
N GLY A 9 -5.80 -2.01 6.03
CA GLY A 9 -4.95 -0.86 5.69
C GLY A 9 -5.03 0.29 6.69
N GLY A 10 -4.22 1.32 6.45
CA GLY A 10 -4.20 2.54 7.25
C GLY A 10 -3.56 2.38 8.63
N LEU A 11 -2.81 1.31 8.85
CA LEU A 11 -2.18 1.03 10.16
C LEU A 11 -0.89 1.84 10.34
N GLY A 12 -0.52 2.08 11.59
CA GLY A 12 0.74 2.72 11.98
C GLY A 12 0.57 4.13 12.56
N VAL A 13 -0.51 4.84 12.26
CA VAL A 13 -0.74 6.20 12.77
C VAL A 13 -1.38 6.17 14.16
N GLY A 14 -2.48 5.44 14.31
CA GLY A 14 -3.14 5.26 15.61
C GLY A 14 -2.53 4.09 16.38
N ALA A 15 -1.68 4.37 17.36
CA ALA A 15 -0.93 3.34 18.08
C ALA A 15 -1.80 2.26 18.73
N ALA A 16 -2.90 2.66 19.38
CA ALA A 16 -3.78 1.72 20.08
C ALA A 16 -4.51 0.79 19.09
N LYS A 17 -5.11 1.35 18.04
CA LYS A 17 -5.81 0.56 17.02
C LYS A 17 -4.86 -0.35 16.25
N THR A 18 -3.67 0.13 15.96
CA THR A 18 -2.64 -0.65 15.28
C THR A 18 -2.19 -1.82 16.16
N THR A 19 -1.94 -1.59 17.43
CA THR A 19 -1.59 -2.64 18.39
C THR A 19 -2.72 -3.68 18.50
N ASP A 20 -3.97 -3.23 18.58
CA ASP A 20 -5.12 -4.12 18.61
C ASP A 20 -5.19 -5.00 17.36
N ALA A 21 -5.00 -4.42 16.18
CA ALA A 21 -4.97 -5.18 14.93
C ALA A 21 -3.86 -6.25 14.93
N ILE A 22 -2.66 -5.87 15.36
CA ILE A 22 -1.52 -6.80 15.43
C ILE A 22 -1.80 -7.97 16.38
N MET A 23 -2.36 -7.68 17.55
CA MET A 23 -2.46 -8.66 18.62
C MET A 23 -3.75 -9.48 18.61
N LYS A 24 -4.84 -8.94 18.06
CA LYS A 24 -6.17 -9.57 18.14
C LYS A 24 -6.61 -10.22 16.82
N LEU A 25 -6.11 -9.77 15.68
CA LEU A 25 -6.49 -10.38 14.40
C LEU A 25 -5.73 -11.70 14.17
N PRO A 26 -6.37 -12.65 13.49
CA PRO A 26 -5.69 -13.90 13.12
C PRO A 26 -4.45 -13.65 12.25
N PRO A 27 -3.39 -14.47 12.37
CA PRO A 27 -2.17 -14.32 11.57
C PRO A 27 -2.39 -14.35 10.04
N ALA A 28 -3.48 -14.95 9.59
CA ALA A 28 -3.84 -15.00 8.17
C ALA A 28 -4.27 -13.63 7.60
N VAL A 29 -4.58 -12.66 8.46
CA VAL A 29 -4.91 -11.29 8.04
C VAL A 29 -3.63 -10.54 7.72
N THR A 30 -3.54 -10.01 6.50
CA THR A 30 -2.44 -9.15 6.06
C THR A 30 -2.64 -7.73 6.57
N LEU A 31 -1.58 -7.12 7.07
CA LEU A 31 -1.61 -5.77 7.63
C LEU A 31 -0.82 -4.81 6.73
N ALA A 32 -1.47 -3.75 6.28
CA ALA A 32 -0.86 -2.73 5.45
C ALA A 32 -0.63 -1.45 6.28
N PHE A 33 0.63 -1.03 6.33
CA PHE A 33 1.08 0.10 7.12
C PHE A 33 1.30 1.32 6.25
N THR A 34 0.87 2.48 6.76
CA THR A 34 1.30 3.76 6.20
C THR A 34 2.76 4.03 6.56
N PRO A 35 3.48 4.86 5.79
CA PRO A 35 4.85 5.23 6.13
C PRO A 35 4.94 6.29 7.24
N TYR A 36 3.81 6.80 7.74
CA TYR A 36 3.74 8.03 8.54
C TYR A 36 3.70 7.83 10.05
N GLY A 37 3.72 6.61 10.54
CA GLY A 37 3.70 6.36 11.97
C GLY A 37 4.93 6.92 12.70
N ALA A 38 4.81 7.11 14.02
CA ALA A 38 5.91 7.61 14.85
C ALA A 38 7.07 6.59 14.93
N ASP A 39 6.74 5.30 14.95
CA ASP A 39 7.73 4.20 14.98
C ASP A 39 7.23 3.03 14.12
N PRO A 40 7.23 3.19 12.78
CA PRO A 40 6.70 2.16 11.89
C PRO A 40 7.55 0.89 11.92
N ALA A 41 8.85 0.98 12.13
CA ALA A 41 9.73 -0.18 12.17
C ALA A 41 9.39 -1.11 13.33
N LYS A 42 9.15 -0.57 14.51
CA LYS A 42 8.78 -1.35 15.70
C LYS A 42 7.42 -2.04 15.54
N LEU A 43 6.45 -1.34 14.96
CA LEU A 43 5.11 -1.90 14.72
C LEU A 43 5.17 -3.01 13.66
N ALA A 44 5.93 -2.83 12.60
CA ALA A 44 6.16 -3.84 11.57
C ALA A 44 6.82 -5.09 12.15
N GLU A 45 7.85 -4.93 12.97
CA GLU A 45 8.53 -6.03 13.66
C GLU A 45 7.56 -6.82 14.55
N ARG A 46 6.72 -6.13 15.32
CA ARG A 46 5.69 -6.77 16.15
C ARG A 46 4.66 -7.52 15.31
N ALA A 47 4.23 -6.96 14.19
CA ALA A 47 3.30 -7.62 13.28
C ALA A 47 3.90 -8.92 12.72
N ARG A 48 5.17 -8.89 12.31
CA ARG A 48 5.89 -10.08 11.84
C ARG A 48 6.07 -11.11 12.96
N ALA A 49 6.35 -10.68 14.18
CA ALA A 49 6.44 -11.58 15.34
C ALA A 49 5.12 -12.33 15.61
N GLN A 50 3.97 -11.69 15.30
CA GLN A 50 2.65 -12.33 15.33
C GLN A 50 2.29 -13.08 14.05
N ARG A 51 3.24 -13.25 13.12
CA ARG A 51 3.12 -13.98 11.85
C ARG A 51 2.19 -13.34 10.82
N HIS A 52 1.88 -12.05 10.95
CA HIS A 52 1.20 -11.34 9.89
C HIS A 52 2.13 -11.09 8.70
N GLU A 53 1.64 -11.30 7.47
CA GLU A 53 2.22 -10.65 6.31
C GLU A 53 1.94 -9.16 6.38
N ILE A 54 2.91 -8.35 5.98
CA ILE A 54 2.77 -6.90 5.97
C ILE A 54 3.02 -6.32 4.59
N LEU A 55 2.35 -5.20 4.32
CA LEU A 55 2.51 -4.41 3.11
C LEU A 55 2.83 -2.98 3.49
N LEU A 56 3.54 -2.29 2.60
CA LEU A 56 3.75 -0.85 2.67
C LEU A 56 2.73 -0.14 1.78
N GLN A 57 1.92 0.75 2.35
CA GLN A 57 1.08 1.64 1.58
C GLN A 57 1.89 2.83 1.08
N VAL A 58 1.91 3.03 -0.23
CA VAL A 58 2.61 4.13 -0.88
C VAL A 58 1.60 5.19 -1.31
N PRO A 59 1.70 6.41 -0.76
CA PRO A 59 0.78 7.49 -1.12
C PRO A 59 1.03 7.97 -2.55
N MET A 60 -0.05 8.04 -3.32
CA MET A 60 -0.03 8.40 -4.73
C MET A 60 -1.11 9.45 -5.03
N GLU A 61 -0.86 10.29 -6.02
CA GLU A 61 -1.70 11.44 -6.37
C GLU A 61 -3.13 11.06 -6.75
N PRO A 62 -4.14 11.56 -6.03
CA PRO A 62 -5.53 11.49 -6.44
C PRO A 62 -5.87 12.57 -7.49
N PHE A 63 -7.04 12.48 -8.12
CA PHE A 63 -7.47 13.47 -9.11
C PHE A 63 -7.67 14.87 -8.53
N ASP A 64 -8.07 14.95 -7.29
CA ASP A 64 -8.36 16.20 -6.57
C ASP A 64 -7.19 16.69 -5.69
N TYR A 65 -5.97 16.22 -5.97
CA TYR A 65 -4.78 16.76 -5.33
C TYR A 65 -4.57 18.24 -5.74
N PRO A 66 -4.23 19.18 -4.85
CA PRO A 66 -3.85 18.97 -3.44
C PRO A 66 -5.01 19.11 -2.43
N ASP A 67 -6.26 19.28 -2.87
CA ASP A 67 -7.41 19.42 -1.96
C ASP A 67 -7.58 18.16 -1.11
N ASN A 68 -7.30 17.00 -1.68
CA ASN A 68 -7.19 15.74 -0.98
C ASN A 68 -5.74 15.25 -1.08
N ASP A 69 -4.95 15.49 -0.03
CA ASP A 69 -3.52 15.21 0.01
C ASP A 69 -3.25 13.94 0.83
N PRO A 70 -2.67 12.88 0.22
CA PRO A 70 -2.34 11.66 0.94
C PRO A 70 -1.28 11.84 2.03
N GLY A 71 -0.44 12.85 1.92
CA GLY A 71 0.61 13.14 2.91
C GLY A 71 1.98 13.46 2.31
N PRO A 72 3.00 13.65 3.15
CA PRO A 72 4.35 13.96 2.71
C PRO A 72 4.91 12.89 1.77
N GLN A 73 5.72 13.28 0.80
CA GLN A 73 6.39 12.38 -0.16
C GLN A 73 5.41 11.62 -1.07
N THR A 74 4.22 12.15 -1.32
CA THR A 74 3.26 11.59 -2.27
C THR A 74 3.89 11.52 -3.68
N LEU A 75 3.70 10.41 -4.37
CA LEU A 75 4.12 10.26 -5.77
C LEU A 75 3.18 11.09 -6.65
N LEU A 76 3.74 11.98 -7.46
CA LEU A 76 3.00 12.96 -8.25
C LEU A 76 3.31 12.85 -9.74
N THR A 77 2.30 13.03 -10.57
CA THR A 77 2.45 13.02 -12.04
C THR A 77 3.27 14.20 -12.56
N THR A 78 3.38 15.28 -11.78
CA THR A 78 4.14 16.50 -12.13
C THR A 78 5.63 16.41 -11.82
N LEU A 79 6.07 15.38 -11.09
CA LEU A 79 7.47 15.16 -10.76
C LEU A 79 8.19 14.37 -11.86
N THR A 80 9.50 14.50 -11.92
CA THR A 80 10.33 13.66 -12.79
C THR A 80 10.35 12.23 -12.29
N PRO A 81 10.69 11.24 -13.14
CA PRO A 81 10.87 9.86 -12.71
C PRO A 81 11.85 9.74 -11.53
N GLU A 82 12.95 10.46 -11.58
CA GLU A 82 13.98 10.46 -10.54
C GLU A 82 13.44 10.98 -9.21
N GLN A 83 12.66 12.06 -9.24
CA GLN A 83 12.03 12.63 -8.05
C GLN A 83 11.02 11.67 -7.44
N ASN A 84 10.21 11.01 -8.24
CA ASN A 84 9.26 9.99 -7.75
C ASN A 84 9.98 8.76 -7.18
N ILE A 85 11.07 8.33 -7.80
CA ILE A 85 11.90 7.23 -7.28
C ILE A 85 12.53 7.61 -5.94
N ASP A 86 13.02 8.83 -5.77
CA ASP A 86 13.55 9.30 -4.48
C ASP A 86 12.46 9.29 -3.39
N ARG A 87 11.25 9.69 -3.73
CA ARG A 87 10.11 9.62 -2.81
C ARG A 87 9.75 8.17 -2.47
N LEU A 88 9.75 7.28 -3.47
CA LEU A 88 9.55 5.84 -3.23
C LEU A 88 10.61 5.29 -2.27
N TYR A 89 11.87 5.65 -2.45
CA TYR A 89 12.97 5.23 -1.55
C TYR A 89 12.73 5.69 -0.12
N TRP A 90 12.24 6.91 0.06
CA TRP A 90 11.88 7.39 1.39
C TRP A 90 10.84 6.47 2.04
N HIS A 91 9.77 6.11 1.33
CA HIS A 91 8.74 5.19 1.83
C HIS A 91 9.30 3.81 2.13
N LEU A 92 10.09 3.26 1.22
CA LEU A 92 10.70 1.93 1.37
C LEU A 92 11.66 1.86 2.55
N SER A 93 12.23 2.99 2.98
CA SER A 93 13.18 3.07 4.10
C SER A 93 12.52 3.14 5.47
N ARG A 94 11.21 3.36 5.55
CA ARG A 94 10.54 3.60 6.83
C ARG A 94 10.46 2.38 7.73
N PHE A 95 10.32 1.20 7.15
CA PHE A 95 10.35 -0.08 7.85
C PHE A 95 10.71 -1.20 6.88
N GLN A 96 10.87 -2.41 7.39
CA GLN A 96 11.27 -3.59 6.62
C GLN A 96 10.29 -4.74 6.85
N GLY A 97 10.45 -5.81 6.05
CA GLY A 97 9.70 -7.06 6.21
C GLY A 97 8.39 -7.12 5.45
N TYR A 98 8.06 -6.10 4.65
CA TYR A 98 6.88 -6.12 3.77
C TYR A 98 7.11 -7.03 2.56
N ALA A 99 6.05 -7.76 2.19
CA ALA A 99 6.06 -8.62 1.00
C ALA A 99 5.82 -7.84 -0.29
N GLY A 100 5.24 -6.64 -0.18
CA GLY A 100 4.90 -5.82 -1.33
C GLY A 100 4.46 -4.43 -0.93
N ILE A 101 4.07 -3.68 -1.95
CA ILE A 101 3.50 -2.34 -1.81
C ILE A 101 2.03 -2.34 -2.21
N ALA A 102 1.27 -1.41 -1.68
CA ALA A 102 -0.10 -1.13 -2.06
C ALA A 102 -0.24 0.36 -2.35
N ASN A 103 -1.13 0.75 -3.26
CA ASN A 103 -1.43 2.16 -3.43
C ASN A 103 -2.26 2.67 -2.24
N PHE A 104 -1.99 3.90 -1.83
CA PHE A 104 -2.87 4.69 -0.98
C PHE A 104 -3.35 5.89 -1.79
N MET A 105 -4.67 5.99 -2.01
CA MET A 105 -5.23 6.87 -3.03
C MET A 105 -4.61 6.58 -4.42
N GLY A 106 -4.38 7.57 -5.26
CA GLY A 106 -3.59 7.42 -6.47
C GLY A 106 -4.39 7.27 -7.76
N ALA A 107 -5.65 7.73 -7.80
CA ALA A 107 -6.47 7.58 -8.99
C ALA A 107 -5.85 8.25 -10.24
N ARG A 108 -5.18 9.39 -10.08
CA ARG A 108 -4.45 10.05 -11.17
C ARG A 108 -3.12 9.35 -11.46
N PHE A 109 -2.32 9.10 -10.43
CA PHE A 109 -0.98 8.54 -10.59
C PHE A 109 -1.03 7.15 -11.22
N THR A 110 -1.86 6.26 -10.69
CA THR A 110 -1.94 4.87 -11.17
C THR A 110 -2.56 4.74 -12.56
N ALA A 111 -3.37 5.73 -13.00
CA ALA A 111 -3.94 5.78 -14.34
C ALA A 111 -2.94 6.29 -15.40
N THR A 112 -1.77 6.77 -14.99
CA THR A 112 -0.78 7.38 -15.88
C THR A 112 0.40 6.43 -16.06
N ASP A 113 0.43 5.68 -17.15
CA ASP A 113 1.44 4.63 -17.45
C ASP A 113 2.87 5.16 -17.30
N ALA A 114 3.15 6.33 -17.86
CA ALA A 114 4.50 6.87 -17.90
C ALA A 114 5.11 7.11 -16.52
N VAL A 115 4.32 7.52 -15.53
CA VAL A 115 4.80 7.77 -14.16
C VAL A 115 4.74 6.52 -13.31
N MET A 116 3.82 5.61 -13.59
CA MET A 116 3.64 4.36 -12.87
C MET A 116 4.72 3.33 -13.22
N GLN A 117 5.16 3.30 -14.47
CA GLN A 117 6.12 2.31 -14.99
C GLN A 117 7.44 2.28 -14.21
N PRO A 118 8.13 3.40 -13.93
CA PRO A 118 9.37 3.37 -13.13
C PRO A 118 9.16 2.83 -11.73
N ILE A 119 8.02 3.11 -11.11
CA ILE A 119 7.68 2.65 -9.75
C ILE A 119 7.49 1.13 -9.75
N ILE A 120 6.73 0.60 -10.67
CA ILE A 120 6.51 -0.85 -10.80
C ILE A 120 7.83 -1.56 -11.11
N ARG A 121 8.65 -1.02 -11.99
CA ARG A 121 9.96 -1.60 -12.32
C ARG A 121 10.87 -1.67 -11.09
N GLU A 122 10.95 -0.61 -10.30
CA GLU A 122 11.76 -0.58 -9.09
C GLU A 122 11.26 -1.58 -8.04
N ALA A 123 9.94 -1.65 -7.82
CA ALA A 123 9.35 -2.61 -6.90
C ALA A 123 9.60 -4.06 -7.34
N ALA A 124 9.43 -4.35 -8.63
CA ALA A 124 9.69 -5.67 -9.20
C ALA A 124 11.17 -6.08 -9.06
N LYS A 125 12.09 -5.16 -9.30
CA LYS A 125 13.54 -5.36 -9.13
C LYS A 125 13.90 -5.73 -7.70
N ARG A 126 13.13 -5.27 -6.72
CA ARG A 126 13.32 -5.60 -5.29
C ARG A 126 12.59 -6.87 -4.86
N GLY A 127 11.93 -7.57 -5.76
CA GLY A 127 11.18 -8.78 -5.46
C GLY A 127 9.85 -8.54 -4.74
N LEU A 128 9.31 -7.32 -4.80
CA LEU A 128 8.06 -6.95 -4.14
C LEU A 128 6.85 -7.30 -5.01
N GLY A 129 5.73 -7.61 -4.36
CA GLY A 129 4.42 -7.67 -4.98
C GLY A 129 3.70 -6.32 -4.96
N TYR A 130 2.59 -6.23 -5.68
CA TYR A 130 1.72 -5.07 -5.70
C TYR A 130 0.28 -5.46 -5.39
N LEU A 131 -0.32 -4.78 -4.43
CA LEU A 131 -1.75 -4.87 -4.15
C LEU A 131 -2.43 -3.58 -4.61
N ASP A 132 -3.33 -3.71 -5.59
CA ASP A 132 -4.26 -2.65 -5.97
C ASP A 132 -5.44 -2.66 -5.00
N ASP A 133 -5.75 -1.51 -4.39
CA ASP A 133 -6.83 -1.43 -3.39
C ASP A 133 -8.24 -1.57 -3.97
N GLY A 134 -8.35 -1.66 -5.29
CA GLY A 134 -9.64 -1.87 -5.98
C GLY A 134 -10.48 -0.61 -6.15
N SER A 135 -10.05 0.53 -5.60
CA SER A 135 -10.80 1.79 -5.67
C SER A 135 -10.69 2.50 -7.03
N ILE A 136 -9.76 2.07 -7.87
CA ILE A 136 -9.39 2.77 -9.10
C ILE A 136 -9.80 1.94 -10.32
N SER A 137 -10.71 2.48 -11.15
CA SER A 137 -11.24 1.78 -12.31
C SER A 137 -10.28 1.69 -13.51
N ARG A 138 -9.29 2.58 -13.59
CA ARG A 138 -8.37 2.72 -14.74
C ARG A 138 -6.90 2.65 -14.34
N SER A 139 -6.57 1.80 -13.38
CA SER A 139 -5.18 1.60 -12.97
C SER A 139 -4.37 0.92 -14.08
N ALA A 140 -3.17 1.42 -14.33
CA ALA A 140 -2.18 0.78 -15.19
C ALA A 140 -1.44 -0.38 -14.49
N ALA A 141 -1.62 -0.56 -13.19
CA ALA A 141 -0.91 -1.55 -12.39
C ALA A 141 -1.05 -2.98 -12.92
N PRO A 142 -2.24 -3.48 -13.34
CA PRO A 142 -2.36 -4.85 -13.83
C PRO A 142 -1.45 -5.15 -15.01
N SER A 143 -1.44 -4.29 -16.03
CA SER A 143 -0.63 -4.50 -17.22
C SER A 143 0.86 -4.31 -16.98
N LEU A 144 1.23 -3.31 -16.18
CA LEU A 144 2.62 -3.01 -15.88
C LEU A 144 3.25 -4.10 -15.00
N THR A 145 2.52 -4.62 -14.02
CA THR A 145 2.99 -5.72 -13.18
C THR A 145 3.13 -7.02 -13.96
N ALA A 146 2.20 -7.31 -14.87
CA ALA A 146 2.28 -8.47 -15.75
C ALA A 146 3.53 -8.41 -16.65
N ALA A 147 3.86 -7.24 -17.19
CA ALA A 147 5.06 -7.04 -18.02
C ALA A 147 6.37 -7.30 -17.25
N GLN A 148 6.37 -7.12 -15.92
CA GLN A 148 7.51 -7.36 -15.05
C GLN A 148 7.49 -8.75 -14.40
N ALA A 149 6.52 -9.61 -14.71
CA ALA A 149 6.25 -10.88 -13.99
C ALA A 149 6.19 -10.70 -12.47
N MET A 150 5.65 -9.59 -12.02
CA MET A 150 5.55 -9.18 -10.63
C MET A 150 4.28 -9.78 -10.00
N PRO A 151 4.33 -10.33 -8.78
CA PRO A 151 3.13 -10.76 -8.08
C PRO A 151 2.15 -9.59 -7.92
N PHE A 152 0.91 -9.81 -8.34
CA PHE A 152 -0.14 -8.80 -8.36
C PHE A 152 -1.45 -9.36 -7.83
N ALA A 153 -2.14 -8.56 -7.02
CA ALA A 153 -3.51 -8.81 -6.62
C ALA A 153 -4.29 -7.49 -6.64
N LYS A 154 -5.59 -7.60 -6.88
CA LYS A 154 -6.53 -6.49 -6.77
C LYS A 154 -7.60 -6.85 -5.75
N ALA A 155 -7.92 -5.92 -4.85
CA ALA A 155 -9.02 -6.10 -3.92
C ALA A 155 -10.36 -6.14 -4.66
N ASP A 156 -11.16 -7.15 -4.39
CA ASP A 156 -12.49 -7.31 -4.99
C ASP A 156 -13.54 -6.48 -4.26
N PHE A 157 -13.43 -6.40 -2.93
CA PHE A 157 -14.43 -5.75 -2.08
C PHE A 157 -13.79 -4.96 -0.94
N THR A 158 -14.40 -3.82 -0.59
CA THR A 158 -14.14 -3.10 0.65
C THR A 158 -15.21 -3.52 1.65
N ILE A 159 -14.81 -4.19 2.73
CA ILE A 159 -15.74 -4.80 3.69
C ILE A 159 -16.26 -3.81 4.74
N ASP A 160 -15.62 -2.67 4.91
CA ASP A 160 -15.97 -1.60 5.84
C ASP A 160 -16.41 -0.31 5.12
N ALA A 161 -16.93 -0.43 3.91
CA ALA A 161 -17.39 0.72 3.11
C ALA A 161 -18.49 1.52 3.82
N VAL A 162 -19.29 0.86 4.67
CA VAL A 162 -20.28 1.49 5.55
C VAL A 162 -19.96 1.04 6.97
N PRO A 163 -19.40 1.93 7.80
CA PRO A 163 -19.10 1.58 9.19
C PRO A 163 -20.40 1.53 10.02
N THR A 164 -21.11 0.43 9.91
CA THR A 164 -22.16 0.08 10.88
C THR A 164 -21.48 -0.77 11.94
N SER A 165 -21.64 -0.38 13.21
CA SER A 165 -21.33 -1.31 14.30
C SER A 165 -22.16 -2.57 14.07
N ALA A 166 -21.51 -3.67 13.73
CA ALA A 166 -22.16 -4.95 13.77
C ALA A 166 -22.62 -5.19 15.21
N GLU A 167 -23.89 -5.42 15.37
CA GLU A 167 -24.43 -6.01 16.58
C GLU A 167 -23.90 -7.44 16.74
#